data_c6290e866680d97a55bad916f5489ef8
#
_entry.id   c6290e866680d97a55bad916f5489ef8
#
_cell.length_a   1.000
_cell.length_b   1.000
_cell.length_c   1.000
_cell.angle_alpha   90.00
_cell.angle_beta   90.00
_cell.angle_gamma   90.00
#
_symmetry.space_group_name_H-M   'P 1'
#
loop_
_entity.id
_entity.type
_entity.pdbx_description
1 polymer ?
#
loop_
_entity_poly.entity_id
_entity_poly.type
_entity_poly.pdbx_seq_one_letter_code
_entity_poly.pdbx_strand_id
1 'polypeptide(L)'
;MSTGTLIFKSPTILAGLNAKTIKGDKREEYATAIMYLAPAKMAGGANLCAMASTAGCDPNHGGGCLVNSGQAGVFSSINRARIAKTQRYLNDRAAFMAELVRDIAKFVKWCAKHGVKPAVRLNGTSDIQWEVAHPCFREIAKVHPQQESPARFASIFHAFPEVQFYDYTKVYKRVYRSLPSNYSLCLSYSEANRGYADAVTKAAKETGANMAVVYRTKELRDHLVDKLVQYGETCRDVINGDETDLRFTDPKGVIVGLYAKGKAAKNDATGFVLG
;
A
#
# COMPACT_ATOMS: atom_id res chain seq x y z
N MET A 1 -5.74 -19.01 -26.96
CA MET A 1 -4.56 -18.16 -26.76
C MET A 1 -4.07 -18.38 -25.34
N SER A 2 -2.81 -18.71 -25.13
CA SER A 2 -2.25 -18.98 -23.80
C SER A 2 -2.32 -17.71 -22.94
N THR A 3 -3.12 -17.73 -21.88
CA THR A 3 -3.20 -16.69 -20.85
C THR A 3 -1.97 -16.76 -19.95
N GLY A 4 -0.79 -16.51 -20.54
CA GLY A 4 0.44 -16.38 -19.75
C GLY A 4 0.31 -15.17 -18.82
N THR A 5 0.55 -15.36 -17.53
CA THR A 5 0.57 -14.26 -16.55
C THR A 5 1.53 -13.18 -17.03
N LEU A 6 1.03 -11.97 -17.26
CA LEU A 6 1.85 -10.82 -17.62
C LEU A 6 2.77 -10.47 -16.45
N ILE A 7 4.08 -10.42 -16.68
CA ILE A 7 5.08 -10.17 -15.64
C ILE A 7 5.89 -8.93 -15.98
N PHE A 8 5.74 -7.87 -15.19
CA PHE A 8 6.64 -6.74 -15.23
C PHE A 8 7.89 -7.03 -14.38
N LYS A 9 9.05 -7.00 -15.01
CA LYS A 9 10.34 -7.09 -14.31
C LYS A 9 10.93 -5.69 -14.14
N SER A 10 10.75 -5.14 -12.94
CA SER A 10 11.41 -3.88 -12.57
C SER A 10 12.89 -4.13 -12.28
N PRO A 11 13.75 -3.22 -12.71
CA PRO A 11 15.18 -3.36 -12.44
C PRO A 11 15.56 -3.09 -10.98
N THR A 12 14.82 -2.26 -10.21
CA THR A 12 15.37 -1.76 -8.95
C THR A 12 14.40 -1.58 -7.78
N ILE A 13 13.31 -0.81 -7.91
CA ILE A 13 12.48 -0.39 -6.78
C ILE A 13 11.16 -1.14 -6.72
N LEU A 14 10.43 -1.21 -7.84
CA LEU A 14 9.11 -1.81 -7.91
C LEU A 14 9.17 -3.34 -8.05
N ALA A 15 8.24 -4.03 -7.44
CA ALA A 15 8.06 -5.46 -7.60
C ALA A 15 6.80 -5.72 -8.42
N GLY A 16 6.95 -6.26 -9.63
CA GLY A 16 5.85 -6.62 -10.54
C GLY A 16 5.47 -8.10 -10.50
N LEU A 17 6.16 -8.93 -9.70
CA LEU A 17 5.87 -10.35 -9.58
C LEU A 17 5.79 -10.76 -8.11
N ASN A 18 4.58 -10.82 -7.57
CA ASN A 18 4.30 -11.39 -6.26
C ASN A 18 2.82 -11.76 -6.17
N ALA A 19 2.42 -12.48 -5.10
CA ALA A 19 1.04 -12.94 -4.94
C ALA A 19 -0.03 -11.83 -5.00
N LYS A 20 0.33 -10.58 -4.65
CA LYS A 20 -0.60 -9.45 -4.69
C LYS A 20 -0.74 -8.86 -6.09
N THR A 21 0.37 -8.72 -6.84
CA THR A 21 0.32 -8.25 -8.22
C THR A 21 -0.44 -9.23 -9.10
N ILE A 22 -0.19 -10.54 -8.95
CA ILE A 22 -0.92 -11.60 -9.67
C ILE A 22 -2.43 -11.55 -9.38
N LYS A 23 -2.83 -11.24 -8.14
CA LYS A 23 -4.26 -11.09 -7.80
C LYS A 23 -4.90 -9.87 -8.45
N GLY A 24 -4.20 -8.75 -8.53
CA GLY A 24 -4.66 -7.57 -9.24
C GLY A 24 -4.80 -7.84 -10.75
N ASP A 25 -3.78 -8.47 -11.33
CA ASP A 25 -3.70 -8.77 -12.76
C ASP A 25 -4.78 -9.75 -13.24
N LYS A 26 -5.37 -10.57 -12.34
CA LYS A 26 -6.45 -11.51 -12.69
C LYS A 26 -7.72 -10.85 -13.25
N ARG A 27 -7.92 -9.55 -13.03
CA ARG A 27 -9.04 -8.81 -13.62
C ARG A 27 -8.78 -8.34 -15.05
N GLU A 28 -7.60 -8.62 -15.60
CA GLU A 28 -7.17 -8.28 -16.97
C GLU A 28 -7.24 -6.79 -17.33
N GLU A 29 -7.70 -5.94 -16.41
CA GLU A 29 -7.84 -4.50 -16.61
C GLU A 29 -6.62 -3.71 -16.11
N TYR A 30 -6.05 -4.13 -14.97
CA TYR A 30 -4.92 -3.45 -14.31
C TYR A 30 -3.74 -4.39 -14.12
N ALA A 31 -2.56 -3.91 -14.48
CA ALA A 31 -1.32 -4.48 -13.97
C ALA A 31 -0.85 -3.74 -12.72
N THR A 32 -0.26 -4.46 -11.77
CA THR A 32 0.12 -3.90 -10.47
C THR A 32 1.62 -3.96 -10.24
N ALA A 33 2.20 -2.85 -9.80
CA ALA A 33 3.56 -2.80 -9.28
C ALA A 33 3.57 -2.29 -7.83
N ILE A 34 4.38 -2.93 -6.96
CA ILE A 34 4.40 -2.61 -5.53
C ILE A 34 5.83 -2.30 -5.09
N MET A 35 6.00 -1.23 -4.34
CA MET A 35 7.25 -0.92 -3.66
C MET A 35 7.24 -1.48 -2.24
N TYR A 36 8.30 -2.19 -1.87
CA TYR A 36 8.49 -2.71 -0.52
C TYR A 36 9.73 -2.09 0.11
N LEU A 37 9.52 -1.27 1.15
CA LEU A 37 10.55 -0.75 2.03
C LEU A 37 10.52 -1.49 3.38
N ALA A 38 11.61 -1.42 4.13
CA ALA A 38 11.65 -1.96 5.49
C ALA A 38 10.73 -1.14 6.41
N PRO A 39 9.78 -1.77 7.12
CA PRO A 39 8.84 -1.05 7.97
C PRO A 39 9.47 -0.53 9.25
N ALA A 40 8.80 0.41 9.89
CA ALA A 40 9.18 0.99 11.18
C ALA A 40 10.66 1.42 11.17
N LYS A 41 11.47 0.99 12.14
CA LYS A 41 12.90 1.30 12.27
C LYS A 41 13.82 0.16 11.82
N MET A 42 13.33 -0.83 11.07
CA MET A 42 14.13 -2.00 10.67
C MET A 42 15.41 -1.66 9.87
N ALA A 43 15.43 -0.55 9.15
CA ALA A 43 16.62 -0.12 8.40
C ALA A 43 17.56 0.77 9.19
N GLY A 44 17.26 1.05 10.46
CA GLY A 44 17.87 2.13 11.23
C GLY A 44 17.31 3.50 10.84
N GLY A 45 17.67 4.56 11.57
CA GLY A 45 17.25 5.93 11.27
C GLY A 45 15.76 6.19 11.50
N ALA A 46 15.09 6.83 10.53
CA ALA A 46 13.72 7.27 10.66
C ALA A 46 12.71 6.12 10.66
N ASN A 47 11.62 6.29 11.41
CA ASN A 47 10.49 5.37 11.43
C ASN A 47 9.60 5.60 10.18
N LEU A 48 9.54 4.61 9.28
CA LEU A 48 8.70 4.67 8.07
C LEU A 48 7.24 4.27 8.31
N CYS A 49 6.86 3.89 9.54
CA CYS A 49 5.50 3.54 9.93
C CYS A 49 5.16 4.24 11.24
N ALA A 50 4.80 5.51 11.17
CA ALA A 50 4.62 6.39 12.33
C ALA A 50 3.69 5.82 13.42
N MET A 51 2.66 5.06 13.02
CA MET A 51 1.65 4.49 13.92
C MET A 51 1.86 3.00 14.22
N ALA A 52 3.01 2.39 13.83
CA ALA A 52 3.21 0.94 13.96
C ALA A 52 3.06 0.43 15.39
N SER A 53 3.70 1.07 16.35
CA SER A 53 3.64 0.68 17.76
C SER A 53 2.23 0.91 18.34
N THR A 54 1.62 2.07 18.06
CA THR A 54 0.26 2.39 18.53
C THR A 54 -0.79 1.41 17.98
N ALA A 55 -0.63 1.02 16.72
CA ALA A 55 -1.56 0.11 16.05
C ALA A 55 -1.17 -1.37 16.19
N GLY A 56 -0.21 -1.73 17.04
CA GLY A 56 0.15 -3.11 17.34
C GLY A 56 0.76 -3.91 16.17
N CYS A 57 1.28 -3.24 15.14
CA CYS A 57 1.87 -3.95 14.00
C CYS A 57 3.40 -3.76 13.88
N ASP A 58 4.06 -3.23 14.92
CA ASP A 58 5.51 -3.05 14.91
C ASP A 58 6.23 -4.40 14.91
N PRO A 59 6.99 -4.73 13.85
CA PRO A 59 7.67 -6.02 13.77
C PRO A 59 8.77 -6.20 14.82
N ASN A 60 9.27 -5.12 15.41
CA ASN A 60 10.30 -5.16 16.45
C ASN A 60 9.71 -5.49 17.83
N HIS A 61 8.38 -5.42 17.98
CA HIS A 61 7.66 -5.65 19.24
C HIS A 61 6.58 -6.74 19.10
N GLY A 62 6.82 -7.76 18.27
CA GLY A 62 5.93 -8.91 18.13
C GLY A 62 4.64 -8.66 17.34
N GLY A 63 4.50 -7.49 16.72
CA GLY A 63 3.32 -7.15 15.93
C GLY A 63 3.19 -7.95 14.63
N GLY A 64 1.94 -8.18 14.21
CA GLY A 64 1.56 -8.97 13.04
C GLY A 64 1.90 -8.34 11.68
N CYS A 65 3.03 -7.62 11.57
CA CYS A 65 3.43 -6.93 10.36
C CYS A 65 3.64 -7.88 9.17
N LEU A 66 3.19 -7.45 7.98
CA LEU A 66 3.35 -8.18 6.71
C LEU A 66 4.81 -8.42 6.32
N VAL A 67 5.79 -7.74 6.92
CA VAL A 67 7.22 -7.97 6.66
C VAL A 67 7.64 -9.40 7.02
N ASN A 68 6.98 -9.99 8.00
CA ASN A 68 7.22 -11.36 8.46
C ASN A 68 6.28 -12.38 7.79
N SER A 69 5.56 -12.00 6.74
CA SER A 69 4.60 -12.86 6.05
C SER A 69 5.13 -13.34 4.69
N GLY A 70 4.63 -14.49 4.22
CA GLY A 70 4.97 -15.06 2.92
C GLY A 70 6.47 -15.33 2.79
N GLN A 71 7.00 -15.13 1.59
CA GLN A 71 8.43 -15.37 1.29
C GLN A 71 9.38 -14.49 2.12
N ALA A 72 8.95 -13.28 2.50
CA ALA A 72 9.78 -12.39 3.31
C ALA A 72 9.98 -12.88 4.75
N GLY A 73 9.04 -13.67 5.28
CA GLY A 73 9.18 -14.36 6.57
C GLY A 73 10.11 -15.57 6.51
N VAL A 74 10.45 -16.03 5.30
CA VAL A 74 11.30 -17.23 5.08
C VAL A 74 12.70 -16.83 4.61
N PHE A 75 12.80 -15.91 3.64
CA PHE A 75 14.05 -15.55 3.00
C PHE A 75 14.60 -14.22 3.53
N SER A 76 15.69 -14.27 4.28
CA SER A 76 16.38 -13.08 4.82
C SER A 76 16.88 -12.13 3.73
N SER A 77 17.17 -12.63 2.52
CA SER A 77 17.57 -11.82 1.36
C SER A 77 16.53 -10.79 0.96
N ILE A 78 15.24 -11.11 1.09
CA ILE A 78 14.13 -10.20 0.79
C ILE A 78 14.16 -9.01 1.78
N ASN A 79 14.34 -9.28 3.07
CA ASN A 79 14.40 -8.22 4.08
C ASN A 79 15.68 -7.39 3.95
N ARG A 80 16.84 -8.01 3.62
CA ARG A 80 18.06 -7.25 3.30
C ARG A 80 17.85 -6.30 2.11
N ALA A 81 17.19 -6.74 1.05
CA ALA A 81 16.88 -5.90 -0.10
C ALA A 81 15.93 -4.73 0.27
N ARG A 82 14.95 -4.97 1.14
CA ARG A 82 14.08 -3.90 1.67
C ARG A 82 14.86 -2.89 2.50
N ILE A 83 15.74 -3.36 3.40
CA ILE A 83 16.61 -2.52 4.22
C ILE A 83 17.51 -1.66 3.32
N ALA A 84 18.20 -2.24 2.35
CA ALA A 84 19.06 -1.50 1.43
C ALA A 84 18.30 -0.42 0.64
N LYS A 85 17.10 -0.72 0.13
CA LYS A 85 16.23 0.28 -0.51
C LYS A 85 15.84 1.41 0.45
N THR A 86 15.49 1.06 1.68
CA THR A 86 15.12 2.05 2.70
C THR A 86 16.28 2.96 3.05
N GLN A 87 17.48 2.41 3.20
CA GLN A 87 18.68 3.21 3.46
C GLN A 87 18.97 4.19 2.31
N ARG A 88 18.80 3.79 1.05
CA ARG A 88 18.90 4.71 -0.09
C ARG A 88 17.87 5.84 0.01
N TYR A 89 16.62 5.53 0.32
CA TYR A 89 15.56 6.53 0.50
C TYR A 89 15.89 7.52 1.64
N LEU A 90 16.47 7.05 2.73
CA LEU A 90 16.82 7.88 3.89
C LEU A 90 18.07 8.74 3.63
N ASN A 91 19.07 8.20 2.96
CA ASN A 91 20.36 8.84 2.74
C ASN A 91 20.39 9.79 1.54
N ASP A 92 19.68 9.44 0.46
CA ASP A 92 19.58 10.28 -0.75
C ASP A 92 18.19 10.17 -1.37
N ARG A 93 17.27 10.96 -0.82
CA ARG A 93 15.89 10.99 -1.28
C ARG A 93 15.75 11.46 -2.73
N ALA A 94 16.59 12.39 -3.18
CA ALA A 94 16.51 12.92 -4.54
C ALA A 94 16.88 11.84 -5.57
N ALA A 95 17.97 11.13 -5.36
CA ALA A 95 18.35 10.01 -6.22
C ALA A 95 17.33 8.88 -6.18
N PHE A 96 16.80 8.55 -4.99
CA PHE A 96 15.75 7.55 -4.84
C PHE A 96 14.47 7.93 -5.62
N MET A 97 14.03 9.18 -5.55
CA MET A 97 12.86 9.66 -6.29
C MET A 97 13.10 9.63 -7.80
N ALA A 98 14.30 9.97 -8.27
CA ALA A 98 14.67 9.85 -9.69
C ALA A 98 14.62 8.39 -10.17
N GLU A 99 15.05 7.45 -9.34
CA GLU A 99 14.99 6.00 -9.62
C GLU A 99 13.54 5.51 -9.65
N LEU A 100 12.71 5.93 -8.70
CA LEU A 100 11.29 5.60 -8.65
C LEU A 100 10.54 6.12 -9.89
N VAL A 101 10.80 7.36 -10.30
CA VAL A 101 10.23 7.95 -11.52
C VAL A 101 10.59 7.10 -12.75
N ARG A 102 11.86 6.70 -12.89
CA ARG A 102 12.31 5.83 -14.02
C ARG A 102 11.60 4.49 -14.02
N ASP A 103 11.42 3.88 -12.85
CA ASP A 103 10.74 2.58 -12.72
C ASP A 103 9.26 2.68 -13.08
N ILE A 104 8.56 3.72 -12.60
CA ILE A 104 7.14 3.94 -12.92
C ILE A 104 7.00 4.24 -14.42
N ALA A 105 7.87 5.08 -15.01
CA ALA A 105 7.81 5.37 -16.44
C ALA A 105 7.99 4.11 -17.31
N LYS A 106 8.90 3.21 -16.91
CA LYS A 106 9.06 1.89 -17.58
C LYS A 106 7.83 1.02 -17.42
N PHE A 107 7.23 1.02 -16.22
CA PHE A 107 6.01 0.27 -15.94
C PHE A 107 4.82 0.78 -16.77
N VAL A 108 4.63 2.09 -16.87
CA VAL A 108 3.59 2.70 -17.73
C VAL A 108 3.77 2.28 -19.19
N LYS A 109 4.99 2.37 -19.73
CA LYS A 109 5.29 1.92 -21.10
C LYS A 109 5.00 0.43 -21.30
N TRP A 110 5.34 -0.39 -20.30
CA TRP A 110 5.05 -1.82 -20.33
C TRP A 110 3.55 -2.08 -20.31
N CYS A 111 2.77 -1.39 -19.46
CA CYS A 111 1.33 -1.51 -19.40
C CYS A 111 0.67 -1.12 -20.74
N ALA A 112 1.07 -0.01 -21.33
CA ALA A 112 0.58 0.45 -22.63
C ALA A 112 0.83 -0.61 -23.74
N LYS A 113 2.01 -1.24 -23.76
CA LYS A 113 2.34 -2.31 -24.68
C LYS A 113 1.43 -3.54 -24.55
N HIS A 114 0.92 -3.80 -23.33
CA HIS A 114 0.11 -4.98 -23.03
C HIS A 114 -1.39 -4.67 -22.93
N GLY A 115 -1.80 -3.42 -23.22
CA GLY A 115 -3.23 -3.03 -23.21
C GLY A 115 -3.87 -3.02 -21.83
N VAL A 116 -3.09 -2.86 -20.75
CA VAL A 116 -3.56 -2.84 -19.37
C VAL A 116 -3.29 -1.49 -18.71
N LYS A 117 -4.09 -1.12 -17.71
CA LYS A 117 -3.93 0.12 -16.95
C LYS A 117 -2.88 -0.05 -15.83
N PRO A 118 -2.01 0.94 -15.58
CA PRO A 118 -1.03 0.86 -14.51
C PRO A 118 -1.64 1.17 -13.13
N ALA A 119 -1.42 0.29 -12.16
CA ALA A 119 -1.72 0.52 -10.75
C ALA A 119 -0.45 0.35 -9.90
N VAL A 120 -0.16 1.33 -9.03
CA VAL A 120 1.07 1.33 -8.21
C VAL A 120 0.73 1.46 -6.74
N ARG A 121 1.31 0.59 -5.91
CA ARG A 121 1.26 0.66 -4.46
C ARG A 121 2.63 1.03 -3.92
N LEU A 122 2.74 2.22 -3.31
CA LEU A 122 4.01 2.75 -2.81
C LEU A 122 4.36 2.25 -1.40
N ASN A 123 3.34 1.92 -0.59
CA ASN A 123 3.50 1.43 0.77
C ASN A 123 3.18 -0.06 0.89
N GLY A 124 3.97 -0.93 0.25
CA GLY A 124 3.80 -2.38 0.39
C GLY A 124 4.02 -2.90 1.81
N THR A 125 5.00 -2.30 2.53
CA THR A 125 5.34 -2.59 3.93
C THR A 125 5.79 -1.36 4.72
N SER A 126 5.47 -0.16 4.26
CA SER A 126 5.70 1.13 4.94
C SER A 126 4.39 1.91 5.04
N ASP A 127 4.43 3.09 5.66
CA ASP A 127 3.30 4.03 5.73
C ASP A 127 3.82 5.47 5.57
N ILE A 128 4.59 5.69 4.49
CA ILE A 128 5.12 7.00 4.12
C ILE A 128 3.98 7.83 3.52
N GLN A 129 3.93 9.11 3.88
CA GLN A 129 2.97 10.06 3.35
C GLN A 129 3.50 10.66 2.04
N TRP A 130 3.39 9.91 0.94
CA TRP A 130 3.93 10.28 -0.38
C TRP A 130 3.31 11.53 -0.98
N GLU A 131 2.14 11.93 -0.49
CA GLU A 131 1.45 13.17 -0.86
C GLU A 131 2.08 14.42 -0.24
N VAL A 132 3.03 14.27 0.70
CA VAL A 132 3.66 15.37 1.42
C VAL A 132 5.18 15.36 1.17
N ALA A 133 5.74 16.50 0.74
CA ALA A 133 7.18 16.77 0.65
C ALA A 133 8.01 15.73 -0.13
N HIS A 134 7.46 15.20 -1.23
CA HIS A 134 8.15 14.28 -2.14
C HIS A 134 8.19 14.82 -3.58
N PRO A 135 8.81 15.99 -3.83
CA PRO A 135 8.95 16.51 -5.18
C PRO A 135 9.82 15.58 -6.03
N CYS A 136 9.51 15.52 -7.32
CA CYS A 136 10.26 14.72 -8.27
C CYS A 136 10.34 15.39 -9.64
N PHE A 137 11.21 14.89 -10.49
CA PHE A 137 11.40 15.35 -11.87
C PHE A 137 11.06 14.21 -12.82
N ARG A 138 10.28 14.52 -13.86
CA ARG A 138 9.92 13.55 -14.91
C ARG A 138 10.20 14.18 -16.29
N GLU A 139 10.79 13.40 -17.19
CA GLU A 139 10.85 13.73 -18.61
C GLU A 139 9.43 13.77 -19.18
N ILE A 140 9.12 14.90 -19.85
CA ILE A 140 7.83 15.12 -20.51
C ILE A 140 8.05 15.46 -21.98
N ALA A 141 7.06 15.12 -22.81
CA ALA A 141 7.06 15.59 -24.19
C ALA A 141 6.93 17.13 -24.19
N LYS A 142 7.86 17.80 -24.87
CA LYS A 142 7.80 19.26 -25.02
C LYS A 142 6.69 19.65 -26.00
N VAL A 143 5.74 20.42 -25.52
CA VAL A 143 4.69 21.03 -26.37
C VAL A 143 5.18 22.35 -26.96
N HIS A 144 6.06 23.07 -26.20
CA HIS A 144 6.70 24.31 -26.62
C HIS A 144 8.20 24.25 -26.41
N PRO A 145 9.02 24.94 -27.25
CA PRO A 145 10.48 24.91 -27.12
C PRO A 145 11.00 25.39 -25.76
N GLN A 146 10.32 26.35 -25.12
CA GLN A 146 10.70 26.88 -23.79
C GLN A 146 10.28 25.99 -22.61
N GLN A 147 9.52 24.92 -22.86
CA GLN A 147 9.10 24.02 -21.79
C GLN A 147 10.30 23.27 -21.23
N GLU A 148 10.48 23.35 -19.91
CA GLU A 148 11.54 22.61 -19.22
C GLU A 148 11.26 21.10 -19.25
N SER A 149 12.29 20.34 -19.56
CA SER A 149 12.29 18.87 -19.41
C SER A 149 13.65 18.43 -18.91
N PRO A 150 13.75 17.71 -17.78
CA PRO A 150 12.61 17.17 -16.98
C PRO A 150 11.84 18.25 -16.23
N ALA A 151 10.52 18.14 -16.21
CA ALA A 151 9.65 19.02 -15.45
C ALA A 151 9.63 18.61 -13.97
N ARG A 152 9.53 19.62 -13.08
CA ARG A 152 9.38 19.42 -11.63
C ARG A 152 7.91 19.24 -11.24
N PHE A 153 7.63 18.23 -10.43
CA PHE A 153 6.29 17.94 -9.89
C PHE A 153 6.31 17.94 -8.36
N ALA A 154 5.21 18.36 -7.75
CA ALA A 154 5.06 18.39 -6.29
C ALA A 154 5.10 17.00 -5.65
N SER A 155 4.63 15.98 -6.37
CA SER A 155 4.67 14.58 -5.94
C SER A 155 4.67 13.63 -7.13
N ILE A 156 4.91 12.37 -6.85
CA ILE A 156 4.85 11.28 -7.83
C ILE A 156 3.45 11.14 -8.46
N PHE A 157 2.40 11.47 -7.73
CA PHE A 157 1.02 11.43 -8.20
C PHE A 157 0.78 12.45 -9.32
N HIS A 158 1.27 13.68 -9.14
CA HIS A 158 1.18 14.73 -10.17
C HIS A 158 2.09 14.43 -11.37
N ALA A 159 3.21 13.75 -11.14
CA ALA A 159 4.11 13.35 -12.21
C ALA A 159 3.52 12.24 -13.10
N PHE A 160 2.59 11.43 -12.60
CA PHE A 160 1.99 10.29 -13.30
C PHE A 160 0.46 10.29 -13.16
N PRO A 161 -0.26 11.25 -13.77
CA PRO A 161 -1.72 11.32 -13.68
C PRO A 161 -2.42 10.11 -14.32
N GLU A 162 -1.75 9.40 -15.23
CA GLU A 162 -2.22 8.19 -15.90
C GLU A 162 -2.12 6.91 -15.04
N VAL A 163 -1.46 6.99 -13.88
CA VAL A 163 -1.28 5.85 -12.97
C VAL A 163 -2.26 5.94 -11.82
N GLN A 164 -2.96 4.85 -11.52
CA GLN A 164 -3.75 4.74 -10.31
C GLN A 164 -2.85 4.32 -9.14
N PHE A 165 -2.74 5.15 -8.13
CA PHE A 165 -2.03 4.84 -6.90
C PHE A 165 -2.99 4.44 -5.79
N TYR A 166 -2.55 3.55 -4.91
CA TYR A 166 -3.35 3.14 -3.76
C TYR A 166 -2.47 2.58 -2.63
N ASP A 167 -2.89 2.81 -1.40
CA ASP A 167 -2.17 2.31 -0.21
C ASP A 167 -3.13 2.00 0.93
N TYR A 168 -2.66 1.23 1.91
CA TYR A 168 -3.23 1.20 3.25
C TYR A 168 -2.49 2.20 4.13
N THR A 169 -3.18 2.79 5.10
CA THR A 169 -2.57 3.68 6.06
C THR A 169 -3.10 3.48 7.48
N LYS A 170 -2.20 3.57 8.45
CA LYS A 170 -2.53 3.70 9.87
C LYS A 170 -2.53 5.15 10.34
N VAL A 171 -2.06 6.06 9.53
CA VAL A 171 -2.12 7.50 9.80
C VAL A 171 -3.50 8.02 9.41
N TYR A 172 -4.50 7.81 10.27
CA TYR A 172 -5.91 8.11 10.00
C TYR A 172 -6.16 9.57 9.58
N LYS A 173 -5.33 10.51 10.03
CA LYS A 173 -5.44 11.94 9.64
C LYS A 173 -5.24 12.19 8.15
N ARG A 174 -4.68 11.25 7.38
CA ARG A 174 -4.45 11.40 5.94
C ARG A 174 -5.76 11.44 5.15
N VAL A 175 -6.81 10.74 5.58
CA VAL A 175 -8.09 10.70 4.85
C VAL A 175 -8.91 11.99 4.95
N TYR A 176 -8.52 12.92 5.84
CA TYR A 176 -9.11 14.26 5.91
C TYR A 176 -8.47 15.26 4.95
N ARG A 177 -7.38 14.87 4.29
CA ARG A 177 -6.67 15.75 3.35
C ARG A 177 -7.29 15.68 1.96
N SER A 178 -7.14 16.75 1.19
CA SER A 178 -7.37 16.71 -0.24
C SER A 178 -6.26 15.89 -0.89
N LEU A 179 -6.57 14.66 -1.27
CA LEU A 179 -5.64 13.75 -1.95
C LEU A 179 -5.69 13.98 -3.47
N PRO A 180 -4.59 13.70 -4.20
CA PRO A 180 -4.62 13.64 -5.66
C PRO A 180 -5.70 12.67 -6.15
N SER A 181 -6.41 13.03 -7.23
CA SER A 181 -7.55 12.25 -7.74
C SER A 181 -7.19 10.80 -8.15
N ASN A 182 -5.92 10.57 -8.47
CA ASN A 182 -5.37 9.26 -8.82
C ASN A 182 -4.74 8.53 -7.62
N TYR A 183 -5.04 8.94 -6.37
CA TYR A 183 -4.52 8.28 -5.17
C TYR A 183 -5.65 7.90 -4.21
N SER A 184 -5.74 6.62 -3.89
CA SER A 184 -6.75 6.06 -2.98
C SER A 184 -6.10 5.51 -1.70
N LEU A 185 -6.68 5.84 -0.54
CA LEU A 185 -6.27 5.34 0.76
C LEU A 185 -7.35 4.47 1.38
N CYS A 186 -6.94 3.33 1.94
CA CYS A 186 -7.75 2.50 2.80
C CYS A 186 -7.19 2.58 4.23
N LEU A 187 -8.00 2.94 5.20
CA LEU A 187 -7.62 2.94 6.61
C LEU A 187 -7.31 1.51 7.08
N SER A 188 -6.36 1.34 7.98
CA SER A 188 -6.05 0.04 8.58
C SER A 188 -6.41 0.05 10.05
N TYR A 189 -7.45 -0.68 10.41
CA TYR A 189 -7.99 -0.78 11.78
C TYR A 189 -7.12 -1.66 12.68
N SER A 190 -7.19 -1.40 13.97
CA SER A 190 -6.57 -2.21 15.03
C SER A 190 -7.18 -1.87 16.38
N GLU A 191 -7.32 -2.86 17.25
CA GLU A 191 -7.76 -2.73 18.64
C GLU A 191 -6.60 -2.70 19.65
N ALA A 192 -5.36 -2.69 19.18
CA ALA A 192 -4.16 -2.64 20.02
C ALA A 192 -4.10 -1.43 20.95
N ASN A 193 -4.78 -0.35 20.57
CA ASN A 193 -4.93 0.85 21.38
C ASN A 193 -6.34 1.43 21.16
N ARG A 194 -7.11 1.58 22.24
CA ARG A 194 -8.49 2.06 22.16
C ARG A 194 -8.61 3.45 21.52
N GLY A 195 -7.76 4.39 21.91
CA GLY A 195 -7.80 5.75 21.33
C GLY A 195 -7.46 5.75 19.84
N TYR A 196 -6.63 4.83 19.38
CA TYR A 196 -6.37 4.62 17.95
C TYR A 196 -7.61 4.03 17.25
N ALA A 197 -8.22 2.98 17.81
CA ALA A 197 -9.42 2.36 17.27
C ALA A 197 -10.56 3.39 17.11
N ASP A 198 -10.82 4.18 18.17
CA ASP A 198 -11.83 5.24 18.16
C ASP A 198 -11.53 6.30 17.09
N ALA A 199 -10.27 6.73 16.96
CA ALA A 199 -9.88 7.72 15.97
C ALA A 199 -9.99 7.22 14.51
N VAL A 200 -9.68 5.95 14.25
CA VAL A 200 -9.82 5.35 12.91
C VAL A 200 -11.26 5.18 12.52
N THR A 201 -12.11 4.67 13.44
CA THR A 201 -13.56 4.50 13.18
C THR A 201 -14.26 5.83 12.99
N LYS A 202 -13.90 6.85 13.78
CA LYS A 202 -14.37 8.22 13.59
C LYS A 202 -13.96 8.77 12.21
N ALA A 203 -12.70 8.64 11.84
CA ALA A 203 -12.21 9.10 10.54
C ALA A 203 -12.92 8.38 9.38
N ALA A 204 -13.13 7.08 9.49
CA ALA A 204 -13.90 6.31 8.52
C ALA A 204 -15.33 6.84 8.39
N LYS A 205 -16.02 7.09 9.51
CA LYS A 205 -17.40 7.61 9.55
C LYS A 205 -17.51 8.99 8.89
N GLU A 206 -16.64 9.91 9.25
CA GLU A 206 -16.71 11.31 8.83
C GLU A 206 -16.32 11.51 7.35
N THR A 207 -15.39 10.68 6.82
CA THR A 207 -14.87 10.85 5.46
C THR A 207 -15.41 9.87 4.44
N GLY A 208 -16.10 8.81 4.88
CA GLY A 208 -16.52 7.72 4.00
C GLY A 208 -15.36 6.81 3.53
N ALA A 209 -14.15 6.97 4.09
CA ALA A 209 -13.00 6.14 3.73
C ALA A 209 -13.24 4.66 4.10
N ASN A 210 -12.80 3.75 3.23
CA ASN A 210 -12.81 2.32 3.51
C ASN A 210 -11.84 1.97 4.65
N MET A 211 -12.17 0.93 5.41
CA MET A 211 -11.40 0.50 6.57
C MET A 211 -11.08 -0.99 6.49
N ALA A 212 -9.81 -1.34 6.40
CA ALA A 212 -9.34 -2.72 6.39
C ALA A 212 -9.24 -3.26 7.81
N VAL A 213 -9.81 -4.44 8.02
CA VAL A 213 -9.78 -5.21 9.28
C VAL A 213 -9.15 -6.57 9.00
N VAL A 214 -8.15 -6.95 9.80
CA VAL A 214 -7.49 -8.26 9.67
C VAL A 214 -8.07 -9.21 10.70
N TYR A 215 -8.75 -10.25 10.24
CA TYR A 215 -9.31 -11.32 11.08
C TYR A 215 -8.32 -12.46 11.22
N ARG A 216 -8.35 -13.17 12.34
CA ARG A 216 -7.41 -14.24 12.66
C ARG A 216 -7.48 -15.40 11.69
N THR A 217 -8.70 -15.77 11.30
CA THR A 217 -8.92 -16.91 10.40
C THR A 217 -9.70 -16.48 9.15
N LYS A 218 -9.60 -17.30 8.11
CA LYS A 218 -10.37 -17.14 6.89
C LYS A 218 -11.86 -17.35 7.14
N GLU A 219 -12.18 -18.34 7.97
CA GLU A 219 -13.54 -18.73 8.33
C GLU A 219 -14.26 -17.59 9.04
N LEU A 220 -13.59 -16.91 9.99
CA LEU A 220 -14.14 -15.75 10.66
C LEU A 220 -14.41 -14.60 9.68
N ARG A 221 -13.43 -14.30 8.79
CA ARG A 221 -13.61 -13.30 7.75
C ARG A 221 -14.79 -13.63 6.83
N ASP A 222 -14.86 -14.89 6.33
CA ASP A 222 -15.93 -15.33 5.41
C ASP A 222 -17.30 -15.30 6.07
N HIS A 223 -17.36 -15.60 7.39
CA HIS A 223 -18.59 -15.48 8.17
C HIS A 223 -19.11 -14.03 8.27
N LEU A 224 -18.23 -13.05 8.23
CA LEU A 224 -18.59 -11.63 8.34
C LEU A 224 -18.82 -10.93 6.99
N VAL A 225 -18.38 -11.53 5.88
CA VAL A 225 -18.62 -10.99 4.53
C VAL A 225 -20.13 -10.89 4.29
N ASP A 226 -20.55 -9.81 3.64
CA ASP A 226 -21.95 -9.42 3.35
C ASP A 226 -22.79 -9.18 4.61
N LYS A 227 -22.16 -9.00 5.77
CA LYS A 227 -22.82 -8.60 7.01
C LYS A 227 -22.47 -7.18 7.39
N LEU A 228 -23.45 -6.53 8.01
CA LEU A 228 -23.29 -5.24 8.65
C LEU A 228 -22.58 -5.43 10.00
N VAL A 229 -21.38 -4.90 10.14
CA VAL A 229 -20.57 -5.04 11.36
C VAL A 229 -20.24 -3.68 11.93
N GLN A 230 -20.37 -3.58 13.26
CA GLN A 230 -20.07 -2.34 13.98
C GLN A 230 -18.65 -2.37 14.57
N TYR A 231 -17.90 -1.31 14.31
CA TYR A 231 -16.65 -0.99 14.97
C TYR A 231 -16.71 0.45 15.49
N GLY A 232 -16.66 0.62 16.81
CA GLY A 232 -16.81 1.92 17.43
C GLY A 232 -18.08 2.64 16.94
N GLU A 233 -17.93 3.84 16.36
CA GLU A 233 -19.05 4.62 15.81
C GLU A 233 -19.43 4.25 14.36
N THR A 234 -18.73 3.30 13.74
CA THR A 234 -18.93 2.93 12.34
C THR A 234 -19.63 1.58 12.24
N CYS A 235 -20.75 1.54 11.49
CA CYS A 235 -21.47 0.32 11.16
C CYS A 235 -21.53 0.19 9.63
N ARG A 236 -20.93 -0.87 9.05
CA ARG A 236 -20.71 -1.00 7.60
C ARG A 236 -20.71 -2.45 7.15
N ASP A 237 -21.03 -2.65 5.88
CA ASP A 237 -20.89 -3.95 5.22
C ASP A 237 -19.44 -4.38 5.12
N VAL A 238 -19.19 -5.67 5.31
CA VAL A 238 -17.88 -6.29 5.16
C VAL A 238 -17.78 -6.91 3.76
N ILE A 239 -16.75 -6.55 3.02
CA ILE A 239 -16.43 -7.18 1.74
C ILE A 239 -15.21 -8.09 1.88
N ASN A 240 -15.08 -9.08 0.97
CA ASN A 240 -13.92 -9.95 0.91
C ASN A 240 -12.71 -9.24 0.28
N GLY A 241 -11.85 -8.65 1.12
CA GLY A 241 -10.64 -7.95 0.68
C GLY A 241 -9.52 -8.85 0.14
N ASP A 242 -9.67 -10.18 0.21
CA ASP A 242 -8.70 -11.13 -0.33
C ASP A 242 -8.97 -11.54 -1.78
N GLU A 243 -10.07 -11.12 -2.38
CA GLU A 243 -10.35 -11.37 -3.80
C GLU A 243 -9.44 -10.58 -4.72
N THR A 244 -9.19 -9.33 -4.39
CA THR A 244 -8.27 -8.45 -5.11
C THR A 244 -7.45 -7.62 -4.13
N ASP A 245 -6.32 -7.07 -4.58
CA ASP A 245 -5.55 -6.06 -3.82
C ASP A 245 -5.85 -4.62 -4.31
N LEU A 246 -6.70 -4.45 -5.32
CA LEU A 246 -7.02 -3.16 -5.96
C LEU A 246 -8.07 -2.38 -5.15
N ARG A 247 -7.64 -1.75 -4.05
CA ARG A 247 -8.53 -1.07 -3.08
C ARG A 247 -9.35 0.09 -3.65
N PHE A 248 -8.90 0.68 -4.74
CA PHE A 248 -9.62 1.75 -5.45
C PHE A 248 -10.82 1.25 -6.27
N THR A 249 -10.95 -0.06 -6.45
CA THR A 249 -12.12 -0.68 -7.11
C THR A 249 -13.20 -1.11 -6.11
N ASP A 250 -12.92 -1.05 -4.81
CA ASP A 250 -13.89 -1.40 -3.79
C ASP A 250 -15.03 -0.38 -3.71
N PRO A 251 -16.25 -0.78 -3.35
CA PRO A 251 -17.31 0.16 -2.98
C PRO A 251 -16.83 1.12 -1.89
N LYS A 252 -17.38 2.33 -1.85
CA LYS A 252 -17.05 3.30 -0.80
C LYS A 252 -17.80 2.99 0.50
N GLY A 253 -17.16 3.29 1.62
CA GLY A 253 -17.77 3.19 2.92
C GLY A 253 -17.93 1.76 3.44
N VAL A 254 -17.07 0.83 3.00
CA VAL A 254 -17.10 -0.58 3.44
C VAL A 254 -15.96 -0.92 4.38
N ILE A 255 -16.11 -2.04 5.08
CA ILE A 255 -15.04 -2.74 5.77
C ILE A 255 -14.42 -3.75 4.81
N VAL A 256 -13.12 -3.64 4.60
CA VAL A 256 -12.35 -4.57 3.79
C VAL A 256 -11.84 -5.70 4.68
N GLY A 257 -12.55 -6.83 4.71
CA GLY A 257 -12.19 -7.99 5.51
C GLY A 257 -11.01 -8.74 4.92
N LEU A 258 -9.91 -8.83 5.67
CA LEU A 258 -8.71 -9.58 5.35
C LEU A 258 -8.51 -10.68 6.39
N TYR A 259 -7.85 -11.79 6.03
CA TYR A 259 -7.43 -12.76 7.05
C TYR A 259 -5.91 -12.75 7.25
N ALA A 260 -5.48 -13.08 8.47
CA ALA A 260 -4.09 -13.08 8.88
C ALA A 260 -3.25 -14.09 8.08
N LYS A 261 -2.16 -13.62 7.46
CA LYS A 261 -1.25 -14.43 6.65
C LYS A 261 0.12 -14.53 7.31
N GLY A 262 0.62 -15.77 7.42
CA GLY A 262 1.89 -16.08 8.08
C GLY A 262 1.78 -16.23 9.59
N LYS A 263 2.78 -16.88 10.20
CA LYS A 263 2.77 -17.26 11.62
C LYS A 263 2.68 -16.04 12.54
N ALA A 264 3.44 -14.98 12.27
CA ALA A 264 3.46 -13.76 13.10
C ALA A 264 2.08 -13.10 13.19
N ALA A 265 1.37 -12.97 12.06
CA ALA A 265 0.04 -12.40 12.06
C ALA A 265 -1.00 -13.31 12.73
N LYS A 266 -0.92 -14.64 12.51
CA LYS A 266 -1.83 -15.61 13.16
C LYS A 266 -1.65 -15.68 14.68
N ASN A 267 -0.44 -15.46 15.16
CA ASN A 267 -0.08 -15.47 16.58
C ASN A 267 -0.07 -14.06 17.20
N ASP A 268 -0.56 -13.07 16.49
CA ASP A 268 -0.63 -11.70 17.00
C ASP A 268 -1.48 -11.64 18.28
N ALA A 269 -0.91 -11.09 19.33
CA ALA A 269 -1.57 -10.87 20.62
C ALA A 269 -1.70 -9.36 20.94
N THR A 270 -1.36 -8.50 19.97
CA THR A 270 -1.35 -7.04 20.19
C THR A 270 -2.73 -6.40 19.99
N GLY A 271 -3.65 -7.10 19.32
CA GLY A 271 -4.95 -6.54 18.91
C GLY A 271 -4.94 -5.94 17.49
N PHE A 272 -3.85 -6.10 16.74
CA PHE A 272 -3.86 -5.78 15.31
C PHE A 272 -4.66 -6.80 14.49
N VAL A 273 -4.65 -8.06 14.89
CA VAL A 273 -5.45 -9.15 14.32
C VAL A 273 -6.60 -9.48 15.26
N LEU A 274 -7.82 -9.44 14.74
CA LEU A 274 -9.05 -9.62 15.50
C LEU A 274 -9.55 -11.07 15.50
N GLY A 275 -10.11 -11.53 16.63
CA GLY A 275 -10.72 -12.84 16.81
C GLY A 275 -9.80 -13.90 17.35
#